data_62b094c4a862a1adc6925a67c91fec58
#
_entry.id   62b094c4a862a1adc6925a67c91fec58
#
_cell.length_a   1.000
_cell.length_b   1.000
_cell.length_c   1.000
_cell.angle_alpha   90.00
_cell.angle_beta   90.00
_cell.angle_gamma   90.00
#
_symmetry.space_group_name_H-M   'P 1'
#
loop_
_entity.id
_entity.type
_entity.pdbx_description
1 polymer ?
#
loop_
_entity_poly.entity_id
_entity_poly.type
_entity_poly.pdbx_seq_one_letter_code
_entity_poly.pdbx_strand_id
1 'polypeptide(L)'
;MGIKNEQIIICKKYNTEIYPVSDVSKIGVAENVKQTGLYPINGLRHRPKGDTNGWYIWAGENFSYDKNFFLPLHTFHLQIWRPEIIPFLTL
;
A
#
# COMPACT_ATOMS: atom_id res chain seq x y z
N MET A 1 -1.87 -11.84 -8.84
CA MET A 1 -2.78 -11.77 -7.67
C MET A 1 -4.20 -11.54 -8.14
N GLY A 2 -5.12 -12.38 -7.70
CA GLY A 2 -6.53 -12.10 -7.88
C GLY A 2 -7.01 -11.01 -6.91
N ILE A 3 -8.17 -10.44 -7.19
CA ILE A 3 -8.80 -9.49 -6.28
C ILE A 3 -9.33 -10.27 -5.08
N LYS A 4 -8.94 -9.86 -3.88
CA LYS A 4 -9.37 -10.50 -2.64
C LYS A 4 -10.76 -10.01 -2.22
N ASN A 5 -11.51 -10.85 -1.51
CA ASN A 5 -12.85 -10.48 -1.04
C ASN A 5 -12.80 -9.24 -0.15
N GLU A 6 -11.79 -9.12 0.71
CA GLU A 6 -11.62 -7.96 1.57
C GLU A 6 -11.46 -6.68 0.77
N GLN A 7 -10.79 -6.75 -0.39
CA GLN A 7 -10.60 -5.61 -1.27
C GLN A 7 -11.94 -5.18 -1.91
N ILE A 8 -12.76 -6.14 -2.31
CA ILE A 8 -14.10 -5.86 -2.84
C ILE A 8 -14.96 -5.19 -1.78
N ILE A 9 -14.93 -5.67 -0.55
CA ILE A 9 -15.71 -5.12 0.56
C ILE A 9 -15.30 -3.67 0.84
N ILE A 10 -13.99 -3.40 0.88
CA ILE A 10 -13.48 -2.04 1.12
C ILE A 10 -13.89 -1.09 0.01
N CYS A 11 -13.79 -1.49 -1.25
CA CYS A 11 -14.18 -0.64 -2.37
C CYS A 11 -15.68 -0.34 -2.35
N LYS A 12 -16.50 -1.30 -1.99
CA LYS A 12 -17.95 -1.07 -1.83
C LYS A 12 -18.23 -0.10 -0.69
N LYS A 13 -17.53 -0.27 0.44
CA LYS A 13 -17.71 0.60 1.61
C LYS A 13 -17.44 2.07 1.27
N TYR A 14 -16.41 2.33 0.48
CA TYR A 14 -16.03 3.70 0.09
C TYR A 14 -16.62 4.14 -1.24
N ASN A 15 -17.48 3.31 -1.84
CA ASN A 15 -18.16 3.61 -3.12
C ASN A 15 -17.16 3.99 -4.22
N THR A 16 -16.10 3.21 -4.34
CA THR A 16 -15.07 3.42 -5.36
C THR A 16 -14.98 2.24 -6.31
N GLU A 17 -14.41 2.49 -7.50
CA GLU A 17 -14.07 1.43 -8.42
C GLU A 17 -12.89 0.61 -7.88
N ILE A 18 -12.76 -0.63 -8.36
CA ILE A 18 -11.65 -1.50 -7.99
C ILE A 18 -10.50 -1.26 -8.95
N TYR A 19 -9.33 -0.92 -8.40
CA TYR A 19 -8.09 -0.75 -9.15
C TYR A 19 -7.09 -1.82 -8.69
N PRO A 20 -7.06 -2.98 -9.38
CA PRO A 20 -6.24 -4.11 -8.94
C PRO A 20 -4.76 -3.78 -8.87
N VAL A 21 -4.04 -4.43 -7.94
CA VAL A 21 -2.59 -4.38 -7.86
C VAL A 21 -2.03 -5.79 -7.97
N SER A 22 -0.90 -5.93 -8.67
CA SER A 22 -0.21 -7.21 -8.79
C SER A 22 0.69 -7.46 -7.58
N ASP A 23 0.74 -8.71 -7.12
CA ASP A 23 1.64 -9.13 -6.03
C ASP A 23 3.11 -8.83 -6.35
N VAL A 24 3.47 -8.91 -7.62
CA VAL A 24 4.85 -8.70 -8.06
C VAL A 24 5.14 -7.25 -8.43
N SER A 25 4.15 -6.38 -8.42
CA SER A 25 4.37 -4.95 -8.64
C SER A 25 5.12 -4.35 -7.45
N LYS A 26 5.90 -3.31 -7.71
CA LYS A 26 6.62 -2.59 -6.67
C LYS A 26 5.74 -1.54 -6.02
N ILE A 27 5.94 -1.34 -4.73
CA ILE A 27 5.24 -0.37 -3.90
C ILE A 27 6.29 0.39 -3.09
N GLY A 28 6.10 1.69 -2.93
CA GLY A 28 6.96 2.49 -2.05
C GLY A 28 6.49 2.38 -0.62
N VAL A 29 7.35 1.88 0.28
CA VAL A 29 6.99 1.65 1.68
C VAL A 29 8.05 2.26 2.58
N ALA A 30 7.62 3.15 3.48
CA ALA A 30 8.53 3.69 4.48
C ALA A 30 8.90 2.59 5.49
N GLU A 31 10.15 2.60 5.94
CA GLU A 31 10.63 1.59 6.87
C GLU A 31 9.82 1.53 8.17
N ASN A 32 9.24 2.65 8.59
CA ASN A 32 8.44 2.71 9.80
C ASN A 32 7.15 1.89 9.73
N VAL A 33 6.74 1.46 8.54
CA VAL A 33 5.58 0.56 8.37
C VAL A 33 5.84 -0.80 9.01
N LYS A 34 7.09 -1.22 9.13
CA LYS A 34 7.46 -2.45 9.84
C LYS A 34 7.10 -2.42 11.32
N GLN A 35 7.02 -1.24 11.92
CA GLN A 35 6.77 -1.10 13.34
C GLN A 35 5.30 -1.34 13.64
N THR A 36 5.00 -2.47 14.29
CA THR A 36 3.64 -2.76 14.71
C THR A 36 3.17 -1.75 15.74
N GLY A 37 1.92 -1.34 15.62
CA GLY A 37 1.33 -0.38 16.55
C GLY A 37 1.60 1.08 16.23
N LEU A 38 2.40 1.39 15.21
CA LEU A 38 2.59 2.77 14.78
C LEU A 38 1.46 3.16 13.83
N TYR A 39 0.65 4.14 14.23
CA TYR A 39 -0.51 4.62 13.48
C TYR A 39 -0.50 6.16 13.42
N PRO A 40 -1.23 6.76 12.49
CA PRO A 40 -2.05 6.12 11.45
C PRO A 40 -1.19 5.50 10.35
N ILE A 41 -1.80 4.62 9.56
CA ILE A 41 -1.22 4.17 8.29
C ILE A 41 -1.73 5.09 7.20
N ASN A 42 -0.82 5.67 6.46
CA ASN A 42 -1.13 6.63 5.41
C ASN A 42 -0.78 6.04 4.05
N GLY A 43 -1.58 6.36 3.05
CA GLY A 43 -1.34 5.92 1.69
C GLY A 43 -1.62 7.03 0.70
N LEU A 44 -0.76 7.14 -0.30
CA LEU A 44 -0.92 8.04 -1.43
C LEU A 44 -0.73 7.24 -2.70
N ARG A 45 -1.69 7.30 -3.61
CA ARG A 45 -1.64 6.55 -4.85
C ARG A 45 -1.49 7.48 -6.05
N HIS A 46 -0.40 7.30 -6.77
CA HIS A 46 -0.19 7.90 -8.09
C HIS A 46 -0.58 6.90 -9.18
N ARG A 47 -0.58 7.34 -10.44
CA ARG A 47 -0.77 6.43 -11.55
C ARG A 47 0.33 5.38 -11.58
N PRO A 48 0.00 4.10 -11.81
CA PRO A 48 1.02 3.07 -11.98
C PRO A 48 1.95 3.43 -13.15
N LYS A 49 3.23 3.14 -12.98
CA LYS A 49 4.24 3.40 -14.00
C LYS A 49 5.27 2.29 -13.99
N GLY A 50 5.48 1.66 -15.15
CA GLY A 50 6.39 0.54 -15.23
C GLY A 50 5.92 -0.62 -14.35
N ASP A 51 6.80 -1.10 -13.48
CA ASP A 51 6.49 -2.20 -12.57
C ASP A 51 5.98 -1.74 -11.19
N THR A 52 5.75 -0.44 -11.01
CA THR A 52 5.22 0.11 -9.76
C THR A 52 3.71 0.24 -9.83
N ASN A 53 3.05 0.06 -8.68
CA ASN A 53 1.60 0.23 -8.61
C ASN A 53 1.17 1.64 -8.20
N GLY A 54 2.13 2.54 -7.97
CA GLY A 54 1.84 3.93 -7.65
C GLY A 54 1.58 4.22 -6.19
N TRP A 55 1.50 3.22 -5.34
CA TRP A 55 1.27 3.41 -3.92
C TRP A 55 2.53 3.79 -3.17
N TYR A 56 2.37 4.75 -2.23
CA TYR A 56 3.37 5.14 -1.23
C TYR A 56 2.73 5.05 0.13
N ILE A 57 3.27 4.19 0.99
CA ILE A 57 2.69 3.88 2.31
C ILE A 57 3.67 4.28 3.40
N TRP A 58 3.20 5.00 4.40
CA TRP A 58 4.01 5.33 5.58
C TRP A 58 3.14 5.26 6.83
N ALA A 59 3.80 5.14 7.99
CA ALA A 59 3.11 5.06 9.28
C ALA A 59 3.47 6.28 10.14
N GLY A 60 2.54 6.67 11.01
CA GLY A 60 2.72 7.82 11.88
C GLY A 60 2.39 9.13 11.18
N GLU A 61 2.63 10.25 11.87
CA GLU A 61 2.23 11.57 11.40
C GLU A 61 3.30 12.26 10.57
N ASN A 62 4.54 11.76 10.59
CA ASN A 62 5.67 12.40 9.94
C ASN A 62 5.85 11.86 8.52
N PHE A 63 5.85 12.77 7.57
CA PHE A 63 6.18 12.50 6.16
C PHE A 63 7.54 13.15 5.87
N SER A 64 8.36 12.49 5.08
CA SER A 64 9.65 13.02 4.65
C SER A 64 9.73 13.07 3.13
N TYR A 65 10.30 14.15 2.61
CA TYR A 65 10.62 14.28 1.19
C TYR A 65 12.00 13.71 0.84
N ASP A 66 12.70 13.11 1.81
CA ASP A 66 13.96 12.43 1.54
C ASP A 66 13.71 11.28 0.56
N LYS A 67 14.51 11.22 -0.50
CA LYS A 67 14.39 10.19 -1.54
C LYS A 67 14.53 8.77 -0.99
N ASN A 68 15.14 8.61 0.17
CA ASN A 68 15.33 7.31 0.82
C ASN A 68 14.24 6.99 1.83
N PHE A 69 13.26 7.87 2.00
CA PHE A 69 12.17 7.63 2.94
C PHE A 69 11.31 6.43 2.54
N PHE A 70 11.04 6.27 1.26
CA PHE A 70 10.30 5.13 0.73
C PHE A 70 11.25 4.15 0.06
N LEU A 71 11.16 2.88 0.47
CA LEU A 71 11.92 1.80 -0.13
C LEU A 71 11.04 1.04 -1.13
N PRO A 72 11.59 0.66 -2.29
CA PRO A 72 10.85 -0.20 -3.20
C PRO A 72 10.71 -1.60 -2.62
N LEU A 73 9.49 -2.12 -2.64
CA LEU A 73 9.18 -3.41 -2.08
C LEU A 73 8.21 -4.11 -3.02
N HIS A 74 8.30 -5.42 -3.19
CA HIS A 74 7.25 -6.15 -3.87
C HIS A 74 6.00 -6.18 -3.00
N THR A 75 4.84 -5.98 -3.62
CA THR A 75 3.59 -5.84 -2.89
C THR A 75 3.30 -7.03 -1.98
N PHE A 76 3.69 -8.24 -2.37
CA PHE A 76 3.47 -9.42 -1.55
C PHE A 76 4.21 -9.39 -0.21
N HIS A 77 5.29 -8.62 -0.08
CA HIS A 77 6.02 -8.49 1.18
C HIS A 77 5.17 -7.81 2.27
N LEU A 78 4.17 -7.01 1.89
CA LEU A 78 3.26 -6.41 2.88
C LEU A 78 2.46 -7.46 3.64
N GLN A 79 2.26 -8.65 3.09
CA GLN A 79 1.63 -9.76 3.81
C GLN A 79 2.41 -10.12 5.07
N ILE A 80 3.73 -9.93 5.02
CA ILE A 80 4.62 -10.23 6.15
C ILE A 80 4.71 -9.03 7.09
N TRP A 81 4.83 -7.83 6.54
CA TRP A 81 5.05 -6.62 7.34
C TRP A 81 3.78 -6.13 8.02
N ARG A 82 2.74 -5.87 7.25
CA ARG A 82 1.48 -5.29 7.71
C ARG A 82 0.33 -5.78 6.83
N PRO A 83 -0.13 -7.02 7.05
CA PRO A 83 -1.18 -7.61 6.19
C PRO A 83 -2.49 -6.82 6.19
N GLU A 84 -2.77 -6.04 7.23
CA GLU A 84 -3.97 -5.22 7.31
C GLU A 84 -4.04 -4.10 6.28
N ILE A 85 -2.92 -3.80 5.60
CA ILE A 85 -2.88 -2.78 4.55
C ILE A 85 -3.44 -3.34 3.22
N ILE A 86 -3.26 -4.63 2.98
CA ILE A 86 -3.59 -5.26 1.70
C ILE A 86 -5.02 -4.97 1.22
N PRO A 87 -6.06 -5.02 2.09
CA PRO A 87 -7.43 -4.76 1.64
C PRO A 87 -7.66 -3.39 1.02
N PHE A 88 -6.81 -2.41 1.34
CA PHE A 88 -6.98 -1.03 0.88
C PHE A 88 -6.26 -0.73 -0.44
N LEU A 89 -5.44 -1.65 -0.94
CA LEU A 89 -4.57 -1.37 -2.09
C LEU A 89 -5.31 -1.26 -3.43
N THR A 90 -6.57 -1.65 -3.48
CA THR A 90 -7.40 -1.54 -4.68
C THR A 90 -8.27 -0.29 -4.72
N LEU A 91 -8.13 0.57 -3.74
CA LEU A 91 -8.86 1.85 -3.73
C LEU A 91 -8.45 2.80 -4.85
#